data_cf07e00ea2a9cfc781df0cba91d5aeb1
#
_entry.id   cf07e00ea2a9cfc781df0cba91d5aeb1
#
_cell.length_a   1.000
_cell.length_b   1.000
_cell.length_c   1.000
_cell.angle_alpha   90.00
_cell.angle_beta   90.00
_cell.angle_gamma   90.00
#
_symmetry.space_group_name_H-M   'P 1'
#
loop_
_entity.id
_entity.type
_entity.pdbx_description
1 polymer ?
#
loop_
_entity_poly.entity_id
_entity_poly.type
_entity_poly.pdbx_seq_one_letter_code
_entity_poly.pdbx_strand_id
1 'polypeptide(L)'
;MSWLTILRKRESYRKAYNNFHPLRVSRYDDKDITRLLQNEGIVRNHKKIEASVNNARKFMEIKKEFGSFDNYIWRFVDYTPVVNRWRDVKAIPSKSALSDQISEDLIKRGFRFIGSTILYAYLQAVGIVNDHIVSCFRYPQIISLSTQPKK
;
A
#
# COMPACT_ATOMS: atom_id res chain seq x y z
N MET A 1 -10.47 14.65 -8.25
CA MET A 1 -9.02 14.90 -8.15
C MET A 1 -8.32 13.85 -8.99
N SER A 2 -7.43 14.26 -9.90
CA SER A 2 -6.75 13.35 -10.81
C SER A 2 -5.50 12.72 -10.16
N TRP A 3 -5.10 11.55 -10.65
CA TRP A 3 -3.83 10.90 -10.26
C TRP A 3 -2.62 11.79 -10.53
N LEU A 4 -2.64 12.55 -11.63
CA LEU A 4 -1.57 13.50 -11.96
C LEU A 4 -1.39 14.57 -10.88
N THR A 5 -2.49 15.09 -10.31
CA THR A 5 -2.45 16.04 -9.19
C THR A 5 -1.74 15.47 -7.97
N ILE A 6 -2.03 14.18 -7.64
CA ILE A 6 -1.38 13.50 -6.51
C ILE A 6 0.10 13.25 -6.79
N LEU A 7 0.45 12.81 -8.00
CA LEU A 7 1.85 12.60 -8.39
C LEU A 7 2.69 13.89 -8.29
N ARG A 8 2.14 15.04 -8.73
CA ARG A 8 2.80 16.34 -8.59
C ARG A 8 3.03 16.75 -7.13
N LYS A 9 2.19 16.29 -6.20
CA LYS A 9 2.32 16.55 -4.77
C LYS A 9 3.21 15.54 -4.01
N ARG A 10 3.79 14.55 -4.70
CA ARG A 10 4.54 13.45 -4.08
C ARG A 10 5.65 13.93 -3.15
N GLU A 11 6.48 14.87 -3.60
CA GLU A 11 7.59 15.38 -2.78
C GLU A 11 7.09 16.23 -1.59
N SER A 12 6.00 16.97 -1.78
CA SER A 12 5.36 17.71 -0.68
C SER A 12 4.81 16.77 0.39
N TYR A 13 4.17 15.66 0.01
CA TYR A 13 3.77 14.61 0.94
C TYR A 13 4.96 13.99 1.67
N ARG A 14 6.03 13.67 0.95
CA ARG A 14 7.25 13.10 1.52
C ARG A 14 7.82 13.96 2.63
N LYS A 15 7.94 15.27 2.35
CA LYS A 15 8.42 16.27 3.34
C LYS A 15 7.45 16.40 4.51
N ALA A 16 6.15 16.53 4.24
CA ALA A 16 5.11 16.73 5.25
C ALA A 16 5.00 15.56 6.25
N TYR A 17 5.23 14.33 5.78
CA TYR A 17 5.11 13.09 6.55
C TYR A 17 6.46 12.48 6.98
N ASN A 18 7.52 13.26 7.11
CA ASN A 18 8.84 12.77 7.55
C ASN A 18 9.32 11.54 6.75
N ASN A 19 9.29 11.64 5.42
CA ASN A 19 9.61 10.55 4.48
C ASN A 19 8.76 9.28 4.70
N PHE A 20 7.53 9.44 5.20
CA PHE A 20 6.64 8.32 5.56
C PHE A 20 7.24 7.33 6.55
N HIS A 21 8.13 7.79 7.44
CA HIS A 21 8.73 6.92 8.45
C HIS A 21 7.65 6.48 9.47
N PRO A 22 7.25 5.19 9.52
CA PRO A 22 6.07 4.76 10.25
C PRO A 22 6.10 5.12 11.73
N LEU A 23 7.24 4.92 12.40
CA LEU A 23 7.39 5.26 13.81
C LEU A 23 7.24 6.76 14.08
N ARG A 24 7.71 7.64 13.17
CA ARG A 24 7.55 9.08 13.34
C ARG A 24 6.09 9.48 13.15
N VAL A 25 5.46 9.01 12.09
CA VAL A 25 4.05 9.32 11.79
C VAL A 25 3.12 8.76 12.87
N SER A 26 3.39 7.60 13.44
CA SER A 26 2.58 7.03 14.52
C SER A 26 2.56 7.87 15.81
N ARG A 27 3.55 8.75 15.98
CA ARG A 27 3.69 9.65 17.14
C ARG A 27 3.10 11.05 16.92
N TYR A 28 2.54 11.31 15.75
CA TYR A 28 1.93 12.60 15.46
C TYR A 28 0.79 12.89 16.43
N ASP A 29 0.77 14.11 16.95
CA ASP A 29 -0.24 14.69 17.83
C ASP A 29 -1.15 15.69 17.10
N ASP A 30 -2.00 16.38 17.84
CA ASP A 30 -2.94 17.39 17.30
C ASP A 30 -2.20 18.58 16.65
N LYS A 31 -1.00 18.91 17.12
CA LYS A 31 -0.17 19.97 16.52
C LYS A 31 0.32 19.55 15.14
N ASP A 32 0.74 18.28 15.00
CA ASP A 32 1.13 17.72 13.70
C ASP A 32 -0.04 17.66 12.73
N ILE A 33 -1.22 17.24 13.19
CA ILE A 33 -2.45 17.21 12.39
C ILE A 33 -2.78 18.64 11.92
N THR A 34 -2.73 19.62 12.81
CA THR A 34 -2.97 21.04 12.47
C THR A 34 -1.94 21.53 11.43
N ARG A 35 -0.66 21.23 11.61
CA ARG A 35 0.40 21.55 10.67
C ARG A 35 0.13 20.96 9.26
N LEU A 36 -0.32 19.72 9.22
CA LEU A 36 -0.66 19.06 7.95
C LEU A 36 -1.88 19.69 7.28
N LEU A 37 -2.90 20.10 8.06
CA LEU A 37 -4.09 20.77 7.54
C LEU A 37 -3.79 22.16 6.98
N GLN A 38 -2.76 22.83 7.44
CA GLN A 38 -2.30 24.11 6.94
C GLN A 38 -1.37 24.00 5.73
N ASN A 39 -0.88 22.81 5.41
CA ASN A 39 0.08 22.60 4.32
C ASN A 39 -0.59 22.54 2.95
N GLU A 40 -0.43 23.57 2.13
CA GLU A 40 -1.00 23.64 0.78
C GLU A 40 -0.35 22.66 -0.22
N GLY A 41 0.83 22.16 0.10
CA GLY A 41 1.53 21.15 -0.69
C GLY A 41 0.84 19.78 -0.72
N ILE A 42 -0.08 19.49 0.22
CA ILE A 42 -0.82 18.25 0.30
C ILE A 42 -2.33 18.45 0.17
N VAL A 43 -3.08 17.36 0.08
CA VAL A 43 -4.55 17.40 0.12
C VAL A 43 -4.99 17.51 1.57
N ARG A 44 -5.59 18.64 1.93
CA ARG A 44 -6.00 18.99 3.30
C ARG A 44 -7.34 18.35 3.68
N ASN A 45 -7.37 17.02 3.76
CA ASN A 45 -8.56 16.27 4.20
C ASN A 45 -8.32 15.74 5.62
N HIS A 46 -9.02 16.32 6.60
CA HIS A 46 -8.87 16.00 8.01
C HIS A 46 -8.98 14.51 8.28
N LYS A 47 -10.06 13.86 7.84
CA LYS A 47 -10.31 12.44 8.05
C LYS A 47 -9.22 11.54 7.49
N LYS A 48 -8.64 11.90 6.33
CA LYS A 48 -7.54 11.15 5.72
C LYS A 48 -6.21 11.35 6.45
N ILE A 49 -5.98 12.56 6.97
CA ILE A 49 -4.78 12.86 7.77
C ILE A 49 -4.83 12.08 9.08
N GLU A 50 -5.94 12.12 9.81
CA GLU A 50 -6.13 11.31 11.02
C GLU A 50 -5.99 9.81 10.74
N ALA A 51 -6.59 9.34 9.64
CA ALA A 51 -6.49 7.94 9.24
C ALA A 51 -5.04 7.53 8.95
N SER A 52 -4.22 8.40 8.36
CA SER A 52 -2.81 8.11 8.09
C SER A 52 -2.01 7.93 9.38
N VAL A 53 -2.27 8.74 10.41
CA VAL A 53 -1.66 8.61 11.74
C VAL A 53 -2.12 7.33 12.43
N ASN A 54 -3.44 7.07 12.42
CA ASN A 54 -4.00 5.82 12.93
C ASN A 54 -3.37 4.59 12.24
N ASN A 55 -3.29 4.61 10.92
CA ASN A 55 -2.74 3.49 10.15
C ASN A 55 -1.24 3.28 10.44
N ALA A 56 -0.49 4.35 10.70
CA ALA A 56 0.90 4.23 11.13
C ALA A 56 1.02 3.55 12.51
N ARG A 57 0.11 3.85 13.45
CA ARG A 57 0.04 3.15 14.75
C ARG A 57 -0.27 1.67 14.56
N LYS A 58 -1.27 1.35 13.75
CA LYS A 58 -1.65 -0.04 13.43
C LYS A 58 -0.56 -0.81 12.68
N PHE A 59 0.18 -0.12 11.80
CA PHE A 59 1.38 -0.68 11.16
C PHE A 59 2.45 -1.07 12.18
N MET A 60 2.67 -0.26 13.22
CA MET A 60 3.63 -0.58 14.28
C MET A 60 3.17 -1.76 15.15
N GLU A 61 1.84 -1.90 15.36
CA GLU A 61 1.27 -3.08 16.04
C GLU A 61 1.53 -4.37 15.23
N ILE A 62 1.26 -4.34 13.91
CA ILE A 62 1.56 -5.47 13.00
C ILE A 62 3.07 -5.79 13.02
N LYS A 63 3.92 -4.77 12.95
CA LYS A 63 5.37 -4.98 12.99
C LYS A 63 5.80 -5.66 14.30
N LYS A 64 5.17 -5.32 15.42
CA LYS A 64 5.46 -5.96 16.72
C LYS A 64 5.00 -7.42 16.74
N GLU A 65 3.82 -7.73 16.16
CA GLU A 65 3.22 -9.05 16.16
C GLU A 65 3.93 -10.03 15.20
N PHE A 66 4.27 -9.55 13.98
CA PHE A 66 4.80 -10.40 12.89
C PHE A 66 6.28 -10.18 12.59
N GLY A 67 6.98 -9.33 13.37
CA GLY A 67 8.37 -8.95 13.13
C GLY A 67 8.52 -7.88 12.04
N SER A 68 7.74 -7.95 10.96
CA SER A 68 7.70 -6.95 9.88
C SER A 68 6.32 -6.90 9.22
N PHE A 69 6.05 -5.79 8.52
CA PHE A 69 4.86 -5.71 7.67
C PHE A 69 5.00 -6.60 6.42
N ASP A 70 6.22 -6.84 5.97
CA ASP A 70 6.54 -7.77 4.89
C ASP A 70 6.10 -9.19 5.26
N ASN A 71 6.52 -9.69 6.41
CA ASN A 71 6.08 -11.00 6.90
C ASN A 71 4.55 -11.10 7.00
N TYR A 72 3.90 -10.03 7.50
CA TYR A 72 2.46 -9.98 7.62
C TYR A 72 1.75 -10.07 6.27
N ILE A 73 2.18 -9.31 5.27
CA ILE A 73 1.49 -9.25 3.98
C ILE A 73 1.76 -10.48 3.11
N TRP A 74 3.00 -10.99 3.11
CA TRP A 74 3.38 -12.14 2.31
C TRP A 74 2.79 -13.47 2.79
N ARG A 75 2.42 -13.60 4.06
CA ARG A 75 1.77 -14.81 4.60
C ARG A 75 0.44 -15.15 3.91
N PHE A 76 -0.25 -14.17 3.35
CA PHE A 76 -1.53 -14.39 2.65
C PHE A 76 -1.38 -15.14 1.32
N VAL A 77 -0.18 -15.27 0.83
CA VAL A 77 0.17 -15.98 -0.41
C VAL A 77 1.27 -17.02 -0.18
N ASP A 78 1.45 -17.46 1.08
CA ASP A 78 2.49 -18.43 1.46
C ASP A 78 3.87 -18.07 0.89
N TYR A 79 4.19 -16.78 0.90
CA TYR A 79 5.44 -16.21 0.38
C TYR A 79 5.71 -16.49 -1.11
N THR A 80 4.67 -16.86 -1.85
CA THR A 80 4.76 -17.15 -3.30
C THR A 80 3.88 -16.14 -4.06
N PRO A 81 4.47 -15.38 -5.02
CA PRO A 81 3.68 -14.41 -5.78
C PRO A 81 2.57 -15.07 -6.59
N VAL A 82 1.42 -14.44 -6.65
CA VAL A 82 0.33 -14.81 -7.55
C VAL A 82 0.66 -14.30 -8.96
N VAL A 83 0.76 -15.21 -9.93
CA VAL A 83 1.05 -14.87 -11.33
C VAL A 83 -0.18 -15.11 -12.19
N ASN A 84 -0.84 -14.03 -12.62
CA ASN A 84 -1.96 -14.10 -13.54
C ASN A 84 -1.49 -14.12 -15.01
N ARG A 85 -2.35 -14.58 -15.92
CA ARG A 85 -2.02 -14.74 -17.35
C ARG A 85 -2.97 -13.95 -18.23
N TRP A 86 -3.07 -12.65 -17.96
CA TRP A 86 -3.92 -11.75 -18.72
C TRP A 86 -3.38 -11.56 -20.15
N ARG A 87 -4.28 -11.59 -21.12
CA ARG A 87 -3.95 -11.29 -22.53
C ARG A 87 -4.36 -9.89 -22.94
N ASP A 88 -5.28 -9.27 -22.19
CA ASP A 88 -5.77 -7.92 -22.41
C ASP A 88 -5.78 -7.15 -21.09
N VAL A 89 -5.35 -5.89 -21.12
CA VAL A 89 -5.39 -4.98 -19.96
C VAL A 89 -6.80 -4.79 -19.43
N LYS A 90 -7.80 -4.81 -20.31
CA LYS A 90 -9.23 -4.68 -19.91
C LYS A 90 -9.75 -5.87 -19.10
N ALA A 91 -9.08 -7.01 -19.16
CA ALA A 91 -9.42 -8.21 -18.39
C ALA A 91 -8.92 -8.15 -16.96
N ILE A 92 -7.98 -7.24 -16.64
CA ILE A 92 -7.43 -7.09 -15.29
C ILE A 92 -8.51 -6.53 -14.38
N PRO A 93 -8.88 -7.23 -13.29
CA PRO A 93 -9.92 -6.77 -12.39
C PRO A 93 -9.43 -5.59 -11.54
N SER A 94 -10.37 -4.81 -10.99
CA SER A 94 -10.03 -3.73 -10.05
C SER A 94 -9.79 -4.22 -8.61
N LYS A 95 -10.12 -5.48 -8.32
CA LYS A 95 -9.96 -6.15 -7.03
C LYS A 95 -9.98 -7.67 -7.21
N SER A 96 -9.58 -8.41 -6.20
CA SER A 96 -9.56 -9.88 -6.17
C SER A 96 -10.01 -10.41 -4.81
N ALA A 97 -10.32 -11.70 -4.72
CA ALA A 97 -10.63 -12.36 -3.44
C ALA A 97 -9.48 -12.17 -2.42
N LEU A 98 -8.22 -12.22 -2.87
CA LEU A 98 -7.06 -11.95 -2.03
C LEU A 98 -7.07 -10.52 -1.47
N SER A 99 -7.34 -9.52 -2.31
CA SER A 99 -7.40 -8.12 -1.85
C SER A 99 -8.61 -7.86 -0.94
N ASP A 100 -9.74 -8.55 -1.16
CA ASP A 100 -10.90 -8.51 -0.27
C ASP A 100 -10.50 -9.06 1.11
N GLN A 101 -9.92 -10.26 1.18
CA GLN A 101 -9.47 -10.92 2.41
C GLN A 101 -8.48 -10.06 3.22
N ILE A 102 -7.44 -9.52 2.57
CA ILE A 102 -6.44 -8.70 3.26
C ILE A 102 -7.03 -7.37 3.71
N SER A 103 -7.91 -6.77 2.90
CA SER A 103 -8.63 -5.54 3.26
C SER A 103 -9.47 -5.74 4.52
N GLU A 104 -10.22 -6.84 4.60
CA GLU A 104 -11.02 -7.19 5.77
C GLU A 104 -10.16 -7.41 7.02
N ASP A 105 -9.04 -8.13 6.92
CA ASP A 105 -8.13 -8.34 8.06
C ASP A 105 -7.54 -7.02 8.56
N LEU A 106 -7.10 -6.14 7.65
CA LEU A 106 -6.59 -4.82 8.01
C LEU A 106 -7.67 -3.93 8.66
N ILE A 107 -8.91 -3.97 8.15
CA ILE A 107 -10.04 -3.24 8.74
C ILE A 107 -10.34 -3.76 10.16
N LYS A 108 -10.37 -5.08 10.36
CA LYS A 108 -10.53 -5.70 11.69
C LYS A 108 -9.41 -5.30 12.65
N ARG A 109 -8.20 -5.06 12.16
CA ARG A 109 -7.07 -4.53 12.93
C ARG A 109 -7.15 -3.03 13.18
N GLY A 110 -8.17 -2.35 12.67
CA GLY A 110 -8.44 -0.93 12.89
C GLY A 110 -7.81 0.03 11.88
N PHE A 111 -7.33 -0.45 10.74
CA PHE A 111 -6.95 0.42 9.63
C PHE A 111 -8.16 1.13 9.05
N ARG A 112 -7.95 2.36 8.56
CA ARG A 112 -8.99 3.21 8.00
C ARG A 112 -8.65 3.62 6.57
N PHE A 113 -9.68 3.91 5.75
CA PHE A 113 -9.54 4.29 4.33
C PHE A 113 -8.75 3.26 3.50
N ILE A 114 -8.85 2.00 3.87
CA ILE A 114 -8.28 0.87 3.15
C ILE A 114 -9.43 0.06 2.55
N GLY A 115 -9.49 0.02 1.23
CA GLY A 115 -10.47 -0.78 0.50
C GLY A 115 -9.79 -1.77 -0.44
N SER A 116 -10.52 -2.79 -0.85
CA SER A 116 -9.98 -3.87 -1.68
C SER A 116 -9.32 -3.37 -2.98
N THR A 117 -9.90 -2.37 -3.64
CA THR A 117 -9.33 -1.79 -4.88
C THR A 117 -7.97 -1.12 -4.64
N ILE A 118 -7.83 -0.35 -3.54
CA ILE A 118 -6.57 0.29 -3.18
C ILE A 118 -5.54 -0.77 -2.82
N LEU A 119 -5.98 -1.78 -2.09
CA LEU A 119 -5.11 -2.86 -1.66
C LEU A 119 -4.65 -3.70 -2.84
N TYR A 120 -5.53 -3.99 -3.81
CA TYR A 120 -5.14 -4.72 -5.01
C TYR A 120 -4.04 -3.98 -5.79
N ALA A 121 -4.18 -2.67 -5.98
CA ALA A 121 -3.13 -1.85 -6.59
C ALA A 121 -1.81 -1.88 -5.78
N TYR A 122 -1.90 -1.92 -4.45
CA TYR A 122 -0.72 -2.08 -3.59
C TYR A 122 -0.06 -3.46 -3.78
N LEU A 123 -0.84 -4.55 -3.84
CA LEU A 123 -0.31 -5.91 -4.06
C LEU A 123 0.42 -6.02 -5.40
N GLN A 124 -0.09 -5.37 -6.46
CA GLN A 124 0.59 -5.26 -7.75
C GLN A 124 1.90 -4.46 -7.64
N ALA A 125 1.88 -3.34 -6.91
CA ALA A 125 3.05 -2.47 -6.77
C ALA A 125 4.21 -3.12 -6.00
N VAL A 126 3.91 -3.98 -5.01
CA VAL A 126 4.94 -4.66 -4.19
C VAL A 126 5.29 -6.06 -4.69
N GLY A 127 4.71 -6.51 -5.82
CA GLY A 127 5.05 -7.75 -6.48
C GLY A 127 4.40 -9.01 -5.89
N ILE A 128 3.42 -8.87 -5.01
CA ILE A 128 2.62 -10.00 -4.50
C ILE A 128 1.71 -10.55 -5.61
N VAL A 129 1.26 -9.67 -6.51
CA VAL A 129 0.47 -10.04 -7.69
C VAL A 129 1.17 -9.54 -8.94
N ASN A 130 1.46 -10.45 -9.87
CA ASN A 130 1.93 -10.09 -11.20
C ASN A 130 0.75 -10.09 -12.19
N ASP A 131 0.28 -8.88 -12.52
CA ASP A 131 -0.80 -8.62 -13.46
C ASP A 131 -0.34 -8.00 -14.77
N HIS A 132 0.95 -8.02 -15.05
CA HIS A 132 1.41 -7.67 -16.39
C HIS A 132 0.78 -8.63 -17.40
N ILE A 133 0.27 -8.10 -18.52
CA ILE A 133 -0.23 -8.95 -19.60
C ILE A 133 0.92 -9.79 -20.18
N VAL A 134 0.62 -10.99 -20.65
CA VAL A 134 1.65 -11.97 -21.09
C VAL A 134 2.56 -11.45 -22.21
N SER A 135 2.11 -10.47 -23.01
CA SER A 135 2.91 -9.81 -24.05
C SER A 135 3.77 -8.65 -23.52
N CYS A 136 3.63 -8.25 -22.26
CA CYS A 136 4.44 -7.20 -21.66
C CYS A 136 5.86 -7.72 -21.35
N PHE A 137 6.90 -6.95 -21.69
CA PHE A 137 8.29 -7.33 -21.39
C PHE A 137 8.57 -7.53 -19.88
N ARG A 138 7.78 -6.87 -19.02
CA ARG A 138 7.91 -7.02 -17.57
C ARG A 138 7.38 -8.36 -17.06
N TYR A 139 6.44 -8.99 -17.78
CA TYR A 139 5.84 -10.25 -17.35
C TYR A 139 6.87 -11.34 -17.04
N PRO A 140 7.76 -11.75 -17.99
CA PRO A 140 8.78 -12.75 -17.71
C PRO A 140 9.86 -12.26 -16.73
N GLN A 141 10.17 -10.97 -16.72
CA GLN A 141 11.15 -10.40 -15.78
C GLN A 141 10.70 -10.56 -14.32
N ILE A 142 9.43 -10.29 -14.01
CA ILE A 142 8.89 -10.47 -12.66
C ILE A 142 8.88 -11.96 -12.26
N ILE A 143 8.54 -12.86 -13.17
CA ILE A 143 8.58 -14.30 -12.90
C ILE A 143 10.02 -14.73 -12.56
N SER A 144 11.01 -14.30 -13.32
CA SER A 144 12.41 -14.67 -13.06
C SER A 144 12.92 -14.19 -11.71
N LEU A 145 12.44 -13.04 -11.23
CA LEU A 145 12.79 -12.52 -9.89
C LEU A 145 12.20 -13.36 -8.75
N SER A 146 11.00 -13.93 -8.96
CA SER A 146 10.33 -14.76 -7.96
C SER A 146 10.93 -16.16 -7.81
N THR A 147 11.67 -16.63 -8.80
CA THR A 147 12.32 -17.96 -8.81
C THR A 147 13.75 -17.92 -8.25
N GLN A 148 14.31 -16.75 -7.97
CA GLN A 148 15.63 -16.65 -7.35
C GLN A 148 15.56 -16.96 -5.85
N PRO A 149 16.47 -17.79 -5.30
CA PRO A 149 16.52 -18.05 -3.87
C PRO A 149 16.73 -16.72 -3.14
N LYS A 150 15.87 -16.44 -2.16
CA LYS A 150 16.06 -15.28 -1.26
C LYS A 150 17.40 -15.44 -0.56
N LYS A 151 18.34 -14.50 -0.79
CA LYS A 151 19.61 -14.41 -0.06
C LYS A 151 19.36 -13.98 1.39
#